data_b3786a32d1968c90ff500149b0c3d119
#
_entry.id   b3786a32d1968c90ff500149b0c3d119
#
_cell.length_a   1.000
_cell.length_b   1.000
_cell.length_c   1.000
_cell.angle_alpha   90.00
_cell.angle_beta   90.00
_cell.angle_gamma   90.00
#
_symmetry.space_group_name_H-M   'P 1'
#
loop_
_entity.id
_entity.type
_entity.pdbx_description
1 polymer ?
#
loop_
_entity_poly.entity_id
_entity_poly.type
_entity_poly.pdbx_seq_one_letter_code
_entity_poly.pdbx_strand_id
1 'polypeptide(L)'
;MSSIGTGYDLSVTTFSPDGRVFQIEYAAKAVDNSGTVIGIKCKDGIVMGVEKLIASKMMLPGSNRRIHSVHRHSGMAVAGLAADGRQIVARAKSEATNYESVYGEPIPVKELADRVASYVHLCTLYWWLRPFGCGVILGGYDRDGPQLYIVEPSGISYRYFGAAIGKGRQAAKTEIEKLRLSDLTCRQGVVEVAKIIYGVHDEAKDKDFELEMSWVCDESNRQHQKVPDELLHEAKAAAKAALEEMDAD
;
A
#
# COMPACT_ATOMS: atom_id res chain seq x y z
N MET A 1 0.95 -33.63 3.22
CA MET A 1 0.37 -32.41 3.82
C MET A 1 -1.12 -32.46 3.56
N SER A 2 -1.94 -32.69 4.57
CA SER A 2 -3.39 -32.52 4.44
C SER A 2 -3.64 -31.03 4.21
N SER A 3 -4.17 -30.65 3.06
CA SER A 3 -4.55 -29.27 2.82
C SER A 3 -5.74 -28.94 3.74
N ILE A 4 -5.51 -28.09 4.71
CA ILE A 4 -6.51 -27.66 5.71
C ILE A 4 -7.79 -27.13 5.07
N GLY A 5 -7.76 -26.75 3.78
CA GLY A 5 -8.88 -26.20 3.02
C GLY A 5 -9.60 -27.14 2.07
N THR A 6 -9.18 -28.42 1.99
CA THR A 6 -9.75 -29.33 0.99
C THR A 6 -11.25 -29.52 1.17
N GLY A 7 -12.01 -29.16 0.14
CA GLY A 7 -13.48 -29.23 0.11
C GLY A 7 -14.21 -27.96 0.60
N TYR A 8 -13.53 -27.02 1.28
CA TYR A 8 -14.10 -25.76 1.74
C TYR A 8 -13.55 -24.53 1.03
N ASP A 9 -12.64 -24.70 0.08
CA ASP A 9 -11.90 -23.67 -0.62
C ASP A 9 -12.33 -23.45 -2.09
N LEU A 10 -13.37 -24.16 -2.54
CA LEU A 10 -13.86 -24.07 -3.92
C LEU A 10 -14.64 -22.80 -4.23
N SER A 11 -15.20 -22.15 -3.22
CA SER A 11 -15.98 -20.92 -3.39
C SER A 11 -15.73 -19.95 -2.24
N VAL A 12 -15.78 -18.66 -2.55
CA VAL A 12 -15.70 -17.56 -1.58
C VAL A 12 -16.95 -17.48 -0.69
N THR A 13 -18.05 -18.16 -1.06
CA THR A 13 -19.30 -18.19 -0.29
C THR A 13 -19.40 -19.37 0.67
N THR A 14 -18.36 -20.20 0.74
CA THR A 14 -18.33 -21.39 1.61
C THR A 14 -17.53 -21.11 2.88
N PHE A 15 -18.17 -21.30 4.03
CA PHE A 15 -17.50 -21.31 5.33
C PHE A 15 -16.95 -22.70 5.64
N SER A 16 -15.75 -22.75 6.19
CA SER A 16 -15.26 -23.95 6.85
C SER A 16 -15.94 -24.16 8.21
N PRO A 17 -15.86 -25.34 8.82
CA PRO A 17 -16.48 -25.60 10.14
C PRO A 17 -15.99 -24.65 11.27
N ASP A 18 -14.79 -24.11 11.13
CA ASP A 18 -14.19 -23.13 12.04
C ASP A 18 -14.44 -21.67 11.63
N GLY A 19 -15.33 -21.44 10.66
CA GLY A 19 -15.79 -20.10 10.26
C GLY A 19 -14.83 -19.31 9.36
N ARG A 20 -13.91 -19.99 8.66
CA ARG A 20 -12.96 -19.37 7.72
C ARG A 20 -13.51 -19.36 6.30
N VAL A 21 -13.10 -18.37 5.51
CA VAL A 21 -13.32 -18.28 4.07
C VAL A 21 -11.96 -18.37 3.37
N PHE A 22 -11.61 -19.55 2.88
CA PHE A 22 -10.26 -19.82 2.37
C PHE A 22 -9.87 -19.01 1.16
N GLN A 23 -10.81 -18.67 0.27
CA GLN A 23 -10.51 -17.84 -0.91
C GLN A 23 -10.05 -16.43 -0.53
N ILE A 24 -10.55 -15.87 0.58
CA ILE A 24 -10.07 -14.58 1.11
C ILE A 24 -8.63 -14.74 1.66
N GLU A 25 -8.34 -15.84 2.36
CA GLU A 25 -6.99 -16.11 2.87
C GLU A 25 -5.98 -16.35 1.74
N TYR A 26 -6.38 -17.00 0.64
CA TYR A 26 -5.54 -17.17 -0.54
C TYR A 26 -5.28 -15.84 -1.26
N ALA A 27 -6.28 -14.96 -1.31
CA ALA A 27 -6.11 -13.60 -1.81
C ALA A 27 -5.12 -12.79 -0.95
N ALA A 28 -5.18 -12.93 0.37
CA ALA A 28 -4.20 -12.32 1.28
C ALA A 28 -2.78 -12.84 1.05
N LYS A 29 -2.60 -14.14 0.74
CA LYS A 29 -1.29 -14.69 0.37
C LYS A 29 -0.72 -14.09 -0.92
N ALA A 30 -1.57 -13.72 -1.88
CA ALA A 30 -1.11 -13.02 -3.08
C ALA A 30 -0.55 -11.63 -2.73
N VAL A 31 -1.12 -10.96 -1.74
CA VAL A 31 -0.55 -9.70 -1.20
C VAL A 31 0.79 -9.97 -0.52
N ASP A 32 0.85 -10.98 0.35
CA ASP A 32 2.06 -11.33 1.10
C ASP A 32 3.24 -11.77 0.22
N ASN A 33 2.98 -12.21 -1.00
CA ASN A 33 4.00 -12.61 -1.97
C ASN A 33 4.48 -11.47 -2.88
N SER A 34 3.94 -10.27 -2.73
CA SER A 34 4.36 -9.09 -3.49
C SER A 34 5.43 -8.28 -2.76
N GLY A 35 6.07 -7.35 -3.45
CA GLY A 35 6.99 -6.40 -2.83
C GLY A 35 6.34 -5.61 -1.69
N THR A 36 7.16 -5.17 -0.76
CA THR A 36 6.71 -4.47 0.43
C THR A 36 6.18 -3.08 0.10
N VAL A 37 5.05 -2.73 0.67
CA VAL A 37 4.44 -1.40 0.57
C VAL A 37 4.30 -0.83 1.98
N ILE A 38 4.77 0.40 2.15
CA ILE A 38 4.76 1.12 3.43
C ILE A 38 4.01 2.43 3.27
N GLY A 39 3.22 2.77 4.27
CA GLY A 39 2.63 4.09 4.44
C GLY A 39 2.83 4.59 5.87
N ILE A 40 3.20 5.86 6.03
CA ILE A 40 3.33 6.50 7.33
C ILE A 40 2.63 7.85 7.34
N LYS A 41 2.02 8.16 8.48
CA LYS A 41 1.44 9.47 8.78
C LYS A 41 2.46 10.28 9.57
N CYS A 42 3.00 11.30 8.92
CA CYS A 42 3.87 12.31 9.53
C CYS A 42 3.05 13.48 10.11
N LYS A 43 3.72 14.42 10.78
CA LYS A 43 3.04 15.60 11.35
C LYS A 43 2.40 16.52 10.31
N ASP A 44 2.96 16.57 9.11
CA ASP A 44 2.60 17.48 8.02
C ASP A 44 2.04 16.77 6.78
N GLY A 45 1.80 15.44 6.84
CA GLY A 45 1.26 14.71 5.70
C GLY A 45 1.42 13.20 5.77
N ILE A 46 1.33 12.57 4.60
CA ILE A 46 1.47 11.14 4.39
C ILE A 46 2.62 10.86 3.43
N VAL A 47 3.42 9.85 3.74
CA VAL A 47 4.44 9.30 2.85
C VAL A 47 4.10 7.84 2.54
N MET A 48 4.20 7.46 1.28
CA MET A 48 4.05 6.08 0.82
C MET A 48 5.27 5.65 0.03
N GLY A 49 5.72 4.42 0.27
CA GLY A 49 6.84 3.80 -0.45
C GLY A 49 6.51 2.38 -0.88
N VAL A 50 7.01 1.98 -2.02
CA VAL A 50 6.83 0.65 -2.61
C VAL A 50 8.14 0.08 -3.07
N GLU A 51 8.41 -1.15 -2.65
CA GLU A 51 9.42 -2.03 -3.20
C GLU A 51 8.89 -2.67 -4.49
N LYS A 52 9.28 -2.17 -5.65
CA LYS A 52 8.89 -2.77 -6.94
C LYS A 52 9.90 -3.83 -7.34
N LEU A 53 9.54 -5.08 -7.23
CA LEU A 53 10.38 -6.19 -7.66
C LEU A 53 10.54 -6.18 -9.18
N ILE A 54 11.77 -6.31 -9.65
CA ILE A 54 12.10 -6.28 -11.08
C ILE A 54 11.98 -7.70 -11.64
N ALA A 55 10.90 -7.96 -12.36
CA ALA A 55 10.65 -9.26 -13.00
C ALA A 55 11.53 -9.52 -14.23
N SER A 56 11.95 -8.47 -14.94
CA SER A 56 12.77 -8.57 -16.14
C SER A 56 13.62 -7.32 -16.31
N LYS A 57 14.91 -7.53 -16.65
CA LYS A 57 15.84 -6.44 -17.03
C LYS A 57 15.46 -5.72 -18.33
N MET A 58 14.51 -6.28 -19.09
CA MET A 58 14.01 -5.68 -20.33
C MET A 58 12.86 -4.68 -20.07
N MET A 59 12.39 -4.57 -18.84
CA MET A 59 11.37 -3.57 -18.48
C MET A 59 12.00 -2.18 -18.44
N LEU A 60 11.28 -1.21 -19.01
CA LEU A 60 11.69 0.19 -18.89
C LEU A 60 11.50 0.67 -17.43
N PRO A 61 12.47 1.41 -16.88
CA PRO A 61 12.34 2.02 -15.57
C PRO A 61 11.05 2.83 -15.47
N GLY A 62 10.33 2.71 -14.36
CA GLY A 62 9.07 3.41 -14.12
C GLY A 62 7.84 2.87 -14.87
N SER A 63 7.97 1.81 -15.67
CA SER A 63 6.82 1.22 -16.39
C SER A 63 5.89 0.42 -15.49
N ASN A 64 6.40 -0.15 -14.38
CA ASN A 64 5.63 -0.91 -13.40
C ASN A 64 5.22 -0.04 -12.22
N ARG A 65 4.29 0.87 -12.44
CA ARG A 65 3.80 1.76 -11.35
C ARG A 65 2.93 1.00 -10.38
N ARG A 66 3.18 1.22 -9.09
CA ARG A 66 2.42 0.67 -7.97
C ARG A 66 1.73 1.75 -7.14
N ILE A 67 2.10 3.01 -7.33
CA ILE A 67 1.47 4.15 -6.67
C ILE A 67 0.70 4.96 -7.71
N HIS A 68 -0.56 5.25 -7.41
CA HIS A 68 -1.47 5.96 -8.30
C HIS A 68 -2.15 7.11 -7.56
N SER A 69 -2.25 8.27 -8.19
CA SER A 69 -3.12 9.35 -7.70
C SER A 69 -4.57 8.95 -7.96
N VAL A 70 -5.38 8.96 -6.91
CA VAL A 70 -6.83 8.70 -7.00
C VAL A 70 -7.59 9.98 -7.20
N HIS A 71 -7.26 10.99 -6.42
CA HIS A 71 -7.74 12.36 -6.51
C HIS A 71 -6.57 13.31 -6.30
N ARG A 72 -6.80 14.62 -6.42
CA ARG A 72 -5.76 15.63 -6.23
C ARG A 72 -5.09 15.51 -4.85
N HIS A 73 -5.85 15.22 -3.81
CA HIS A 73 -5.42 15.17 -2.40
C HIS A 73 -5.18 13.74 -1.87
N SER A 74 -5.30 12.72 -2.70
CA SER A 74 -5.15 11.32 -2.26
C SER A 74 -4.48 10.44 -3.29
N GLY A 75 -3.72 9.47 -2.80
CA GLY A 75 -3.04 8.45 -3.57
C GLY A 75 -3.21 7.07 -2.98
N MET A 76 -2.95 6.06 -3.79
CA MET A 76 -3.11 4.66 -3.45
C MET A 76 -1.88 3.87 -3.88
N ALA A 77 -1.28 3.15 -2.93
CA ALA A 77 -0.19 2.23 -3.17
C ALA A 77 -0.70 0.79 -3.11
N VAL A 78 -0.32 -0.03 -4.09
CA VAL A 78 -0.88 -1.37 -4.32
C VAL A 78 0.16 -2.45 -4.08
N ALA A 79 -0.20 -3.48 -3.30
CA ALA A 79 0.54 -4.74 -3.16
C ALA A 79 -0.31 -5.91 -3.66
N GLY A 80 0.32 -6.90 -4.31
CA GLY A 80 -0.36 -8.07 -4.86
C GLY A 80 -0.45 -8.05 -6.38
N LEU A 81 -1.54 -8.57 -6.92
CA LEU A 81 -1.78 -8.68 -8.36
C LEU A 81 -2.02 -7.29 -8.96
N ALA A 82 -1.12 -6.86 -9.84
CA ALA A 82 -1.14 -5.50 -10.41
C ALA A 82 -2.43 -5.18 -11.19
N ALA A 83 -2.96 -6.14 -11.94
CA ALA A 83 -4.19 -5.95 -12.71
C ALA A 83 -5.40 -5.73 -11.80
N ASP A 84 -5.50 -6.49 -10.69
CA ASP A 84 -6.54 -6.33 -9.69
C ASP A 84 -6.44 -4.95 -9.02
N GLY A 85 -5.22 -4.54 -8.67
CA GLY A 85 -4.97 -3.23 -8.09
C GLY A 85 -5.39 -2.08 -9.01
N ARG A 86 -5.17 -2.19 -10.31
CA ARG A 86 -5.62 -1.18 -11.29
C ARG A 86 -7.15 -1.05 -11.32
N GLN A 87 -7.89 -2.15 -11.14
CA GLN A 87 -9.35 -2.11 -11.04
C GLN A 87 -9.81 -1.37 -9.78
N ILE A 88 -9.16 -1.61 -8.64
CA ILE A 88 -9.47 -0.89 -7.40
C ILE A 88 -9.16 0.60 -7.56
N VAL A 89 -8.01 0.94 -8.14
CA VAL A 89 -7.64 2.34 -8.42
C VAL A 89 -8.65 3.02 -9.35
N ALA A 90 -9.08 2.35 -10.42
CA ALA A 90 -10.07 2.88 -11.35
C ALA A 90 -11.41 3.13 -10.64
N ARG A 91 -11.84 2.20 -9.79
CA ARG A 91 -13.05 2.37 -8.96
C ARG A 91 -12.90 3.55 -8.00
N ALA A 92 -11.78 3.67 -7.30
CA ALA A 92 -11.53 4.76 -6.39
C ALA A 92 -11.58 6.13 -7.08
N LYS A 93 -10.99 6.25 -8.28
CA LYS A 93 -11.08 7.47 -9.10
C LYS A 93 -12.52 7.81 -9.47
N SER A 94 -13.30 6.82 -9.88
CA SER A 94 -14.72 7.00 -10.21
C SER A 94 -15.53 7.46 -8.99
N GLU A 95 -15.31 6.86 -7.82
CA GLU A 95 -15.99 7.27 -6.58
C GLU A 95 -15.63 8.71 -6.17
N ALA A 96 -14.34 9.08 -6.25
CA ALA A 96 -13.91 10.44 -5.95
C ALA A 96 -14.53 11.48 -6.89
N THR A 97 -14.56 11.18 -8.20
CA THR A 97 -15.17 12.08 -9.22
C THR A 97 -16.68 12.19 -9.01
N ASN A 98 -17.36 11.07 -8.78
CA ASN A 98 -18.80 11.06 -8.54
C ASN A 98 -19.18 11.83 -7.28
N TYR A 99 -18.41 11.66 -6.19
CA TYR A 99 -18.65 12.39 -4.96
C TYR A 99 -18.55 13.91 -5.19
N GLU A 100 -17.46 14.36 -5.82
CA GLU A 100 -17.23 15.79 -6.09
C GLU A 100 -18.31 16.37 -7.01
N SER A 101 -18.79 15.60 -8.00
CA SER A 101 -19.86 16.07 -8.90
C SER A 101 -21.21 16.26 -8.18
N VAL A 102 -21.48 15.47 -7.14
CA VAL A 102 -22.74 15.53 -6.38
C VAL A 102 -22.67 16.56 -5.25
N TYR A 103 -21.57 16.60 -4.51
CA TYR A 103 -21.45 17.39 -3.29
C TYR A 103 -20.67 18.70 -3.47
N GLY A 104 -19.99 18.89 -4.62
CA GLY A 104 -19.23 20.09 -4.92
C GLY A 104 -17.93 20.27 -4.13
N GLU A 105 -17.51 19.25 -3.39
CA GLU A 105 -16.28 19.25 -2.59
C GLU A 105 -15.50 17.94 -2.77
N PRO A 106 -14.18 17.94 -2.56
CA PRO A 106 -13.38 16.73 -2.62
C PRO A 106 -13.86 15.67 -1.64
N ILE A 107 -13.84 14.38 -2.05
CA ILE A 107 -14.24 13.28 -1.19
C ILE A 107 -13.32 13.19 0.04
N PRO A 108 -13.86 13.12 1.28
CA PRO A 108 -13.07 12.82 2.47
C PRO A 108 -12.36 11.48 2.35
N VAL A 109 -11.13 11.38 2.88
CA VAL A 109 -10.32 10.15 2.75
C VAL A 109 -11.02 8.96 3.40
N LYS A 110 -11.69 9.17 4.54
CA LYS A 110 -12.49 8.13 5.20
C LYS A 110 -13.61 7.61 4.30
N GLU A 111 -14.37 8.49 3.70
CA GLU A 111 -15.48 8.12 2.80
C GLU A 111 -14.98 7.37 1.57
N LEU A 112 -13.85 7.80 0.99
CA LEU A 112 -13.20 7.11 -0.11
C LEU A 112 -12.75 5.70 0.29
N ALA A 113 -12.14 5.55 1.47
CA ALA A 113 -11.73 4.26 2.00
C ALA A 113 -12.91 3.31 2.20
N ASP A 114 -14.00 3.80 2.78
CA ASP A 114 -15.22 3.02 3.02
C ASP A 114 -15.87 2.54 1.70
N ARG A 115 -15.92 3.39 0.67
CA ARG A 115 -16.46 3.03 -0.65
C ARG A 115 -15.58 2.01 -1.39
N VAL A 116 -14.27 2.19 -1.32
CA VAL A 116 -13.31 1.22 -1.89
C VAL A 116 -13.42 -0.12 -1.16
N ALA A 117 -13.48 -0.11 0.16
CA ALA A 117 -13.64 -1.31 0.98
C ALA A 117 -14.94 -2.05 0.65
N SER A 118 -16.06 -1.33 0.49
CA SER A 118 -17.34 -1.91 0.10
C SER A 118 -17.28 -2.57 -1.28
N TYR A 119 -16.57 -1.97 -2.23
CA TYR A 119 -16.36 -2.55 -3.57
C TYR A 119 -15.52 -3.83 -3.50
N VAL A 120 -14.43 -3.82 -2.73
CA VAL A 120 -13.59 -5.00 -2.52
C VAL A 120 -14.39 -6.11 -1.84
N HIS A 121 -15.17 -5.77 -0.82
CA HIS A 121 -16.01 -6.73 -0.10
C HIS A 121 -17.07 -7.38 -0.99
N LEU A 122 -17.65 -6.64 -1.94
CA LEU A 122 -18.64 -7.17 -2.89
C LEU A 122 -18.13 -8.43 -3.60
N CYS A 123 -16.85 -8.48 -3.95
CA CYS A 123 -16.23 -9.63 -4.60
C CYS A 123 -16.10 -10.87 -3.70
N THR A 124 -16.37 -10.73 -2.41
CA THR A 124 -16.35 -11.83 -1.43
C THR A 124 -17.75 -12.37 -1.12
N LEU A 125 -18.80 -11.81 -1.69
CA LEU A 125 -20.20 -12.14 -1.38
C LEU A 125 -20.88 -13.06 -2.40
N TYR A 126 -20.32 -13.19 -3.60
CA TYR A 126 -20.96 -13.91 -4.72
C TYR A 126 -20.07 -15.04 -5.24
N TRP A 127 -20.66 -16.20 -5.50
CA TRP A 127 -19.94 -17.40 -5.95
C TRP A 127 -19.30 -17.27 -7.34
N TRP A 128 -19.79 -16.36 -8.18
CA TRP A 128 -19.26 -16.11 -9.53
C TRP A 128 -18.14 -15.05 -9.56
N LEU A 129 -17.82 -14.47 -8.43
CA LEU A 129 -16.71 -13.52 -8.28
C LEU A 129 -15.57 -14.19 -7.52
N ARG A 130 -14.37 -13.70 -7.74
CA ARG A 130 -13.24 -14.00 -6.86
C ARG A 130 -12.83 -12.75 -6.08
N PRO A 131 -12.24 -12.88 -4.91
CA PRO A 131 -11.63 -11.77 -4.20
C PRO A 131 -10.52 -11.12 -5.03
N PHE A 132 -10.30 -9.82 -4.85
CA PHE A 132 -9.12 -9.16 -5.37
C PHE A 132 -7.86 -9.69 -4.66
N GLY A 133 -6.89 -10.16 -5.43
CA GLY A 133 -5.59 -10.62 -4.92
C GLY A 133 -4.63 -9.47 -4.64
N CYS A 134 -5.13 -8.36 -4.10
CA CYS A 134 -4.32 -7.19 -3.76
C CYS A 134 -4.87 -6.48 -2.53
N GLY A 135 -3.97 -5.89 -1.78
CA GLY A 135 -4.25 -4.93 -0.73
C GLY A 135 -3.76 -3.55 -1.14
N VAL A 136 -4.36 -2.52 -0.60
CA VAL A 136 -4.00 -1.14 -0.92
C VAL A 136 -3.81 -0.31 0.34
N ILE A 137 -2.83 0.59 0.28
CA ILE A 137 -2.66 1.66 1.26
C ILE A 137 -3.18 2.95 0.60
N LEU A 138 -4.19 3.56 1.21
CA LEU A 138 -4.76 4.82 0.79
C LEU A 138 -4.26 5.93 1.72
N GLY A 139 -3.57 6.91 1.15
CA GLY A 139 -3.11 8.09 1.87
C GLY A 139 -3.69 9.37 1.28
N GLY A 140 -4.11 10.28 2.11
CA GLY A 140 -4.67 11.54 1.65
C GLY A 140 -4.60 12.64 2.71
N TYR A 141 -4.91 13.85 2.28
CA TYR A 141 -4.95 15.03 3.12
C TYR A 141 -6.27 15.76 2.86
N ASP A 142 -7.17 15.71 3.81
CA ASP A 142 -8.48 16.38 3.76
C ASP A 142 -8.62 17.44 4.86
N ARG A 143 -9.84 17.95 5.07
CA ARG A 143 -10.15 18.95 6.10
C ARG A 143 -9.80 18.48 7.53
N ASP A 144 -9.78 17.18 7.76
CA ASP A 144 -9.44 16.58 9.06
C ASP A 144 -7.91 16.28 9.16
N GLY A 145 -7.13 16.74 8.19
CA GLY A 145 -5.69 16.56 8.12
C GLY A 145 -5.26 15.29 7.37
N PRO A 146 -4.01 14.85 7.58
CA PRO A 146 -3.50 13.66 6.93
C PRO A 146 -4.18 12.40 7.47
N GLN A 147 -4.58 11.51 6.56
CA GLN A 147 -5.28 10.25 6.84
C GLN A 147 -4.62 9.09 6.08
N LEU A 148 -4.47 7.95 6.75
CA LEU A 148 -3.89 6.73 6.19
C LEU A 148 -4.79 5.54 6.48
N TYR A 149 -5.17 4.80 5.44
CA TYR A 149 -6.01 3.61 5.51
C TYR A 149 -5.35 2.43 4.80
N ILE A 150 -5.60 1.21 5.31
CA ILE A 150 -5.39 -0.02 4.55
C ILE A 150 -6.77 -0.57 4.16
N VAL A 151 -6.89 -1.05 2.92
CA VAL A 151 -8.00 -1.89 2.47
C VAL A 151 -7.44 -3.27 2.12
N GLU A 152 -7.92 -4.28 2.82
CA GLU A 152 -7.50 -5.67 2.64
C GLU A 152 -8.40 -6.42 1.65
N PRO A 153 -7.97 -7.60 1.10
CA PRO A 153 -8.79 -8.41 0.20
C PRO A 153 -10.15 -8.84 0.77
N SER A 154 -10.29 -8.88 2.09
CA SER A 154 -11.57 -9.14 2.78
C SER A 154 -12.59 -8.01 2.66
N GLY A 155 -12.17 -6.82 2.22
CA GLY A 155 -12.98 -5.61 2.25
C GLY A 155 -12.96 -4.86 3.59
N ILE A 156 -12.12 -5.28 4.54
CA ILE A 156 -11.89 -4.53 5.77
C ILE A 156 -11.02 -3.31 5.47
N SER A 157 -11.39 -2.19 6.09
CA SER A 157 -10.64 -0.93 6.04
C SER A 157 -10.48 -0.38 7.45
N TYR A 158 -9.23 -0.09 7.84
CA TYR A 158 -8.90 0.57 9.10
C TYR A 158 -7.94 1.73 8.88
N ARG A 159 -7.99 2.68 9.81
CA ARG A 159 -7.11 3.85 9.85
C ARG A 159 -5.86 3.55 10.67
N TYR A 160 -4.69 3.99 10.18
CA TYR A 160 -3.40 3.72 10.80
C TYR A 160 -2.57 4.98 10.94
N PHE A 161 -1.61 4.98 11.87
CA PHE A 161 -0.49 5.93 11.90
C PHE A 161 0.65 5.49 10.99
N GLY A 162 0.89 4.19 10.93
CA GLY A 162 1.85 3.56 10.05
C GLY A 162 1.37 2.17 9.67
N ALA A 163 1.68 1.75 8.45
CA ALA A 163 1.19 0.53 7.90
C ALA A 163 2.19 -0.09 6.92
N ALA A 164 2.23 -1.41 6.88
CA ALA A 164 3.00 -2.17 5.91
C ALA A 164 2.21 -3.39 5.44
N ILE A 165 2.28 -3.66 4.13
CA ILE A 165 1.74 -4.86 3.47
C ILE A 165 2.78 -5.45 2.52
N GLY A 166 2.65 -6.70 2.12
CA GLY A 166 3.60 -7.39 1.25
C GLY A 166 4.57 -8.29 2.01
N LYS A 167 5.61 -8.77 1.33
CA LYS A 167 6.58 -9.76 1.84
C LYS A 167 7.23 -9.36 3.17
N GLY A 168 7.74 -8.13 3.23
CA GLY A 168 8.48 -7.60 4.37
C GLY A 168 7.62 -6.96 5.46
N ARG A 169 6.30 -7.12 5.42
CA ARG A 169 5.36 -6.39 6.30
C ARG A 169 5.67 -6.50 7.80
N GLN A 170 6.08 -7.69 8.28
CA GLN A 170 6.32 -7.88 9.72
C GLN A 170 7.55 -7.13 10.19
N ALA A 171 8.66 -7.27 9.47
CA ALA A 171 9.89 -6.54 9.77
C ALA A 171 9.67 -5.02 9.61
N ALA A 172 8.97 -4.61 8.53
CA ALA A 172 8.67 -3.20 8.31
C ALA A 172 7.80 -2.60 9.43
N LYS A 173 6.79 -3.31 9.91
CA LYS A 173 5.98 -2.86 11.07
C LYS A 173 6.83 -2.65 12.31
N THR A 174 7.73 -3.59 12.61
CA THR A 174 8.65 -3.47 13.75
C THR A 174 9.53 -2.22 13.65
N GLU A 175 10.03 -1.91 12.46
CA GLU A 175 10.83 -0.69 12.25
C GLU A 175 9.98 0.58 12.34
N ILE A 176 8.77 0.58 11.78
CA ILE A 176 7.83 1.71 11.86
C ILE A 176 7.47 2.01 13.33
N GLU A 177 7.28 0.99 14.16
CA GLU A 177 6.95 1.14 15.58
C GLU A 177 8.04 1.83 16.40
N LYS A 178 9.30 1.77 15.95
CA LYS A 178 10.42 2.49 16.59
C LYS A 178 10.42 4.00 16.30
N LEU A 179 9.70 4.43 15.26
CA LEU A 179 9.66 5.82 14.81
C LEU A 179 8.67 6.65 15.65
N ARG A 180 9.06 7.88 15.97
CA ARG A 180 8.13 8.89 16.53
C ARG A 180 7.45 9.64 15.40
N LEU A 181 6.47 9.02 14.77
CA LEU A 181 5.82 9.50 13.54
C LEU A 181 5.23 10.91 13.69
N SER A 182 4.72 11.27 14.89
CA SER A 182 4.18 12.59 15.19
C SER A 182 5.21 13.73 15.14
N ASP A 183 6.49 13.39 15.28
CA ASP A 183 7.59 14.35 15.30
C ASP A 183 8.25 14.52 13.93
N LEU A 184 8.08 13.52 13.05
CA LEU A 184 8.68 13.49 11.72
C LEU A 184 7.95 14.42 10.74
N THR A 185 8.71 15.17 9.93
CA THR A 185 8.21 15.77 8.69
C THR A 185 8.13 14.73 7.59
N CYS A 186 7.32 14.96 6.57
CA CYS A 186 7.27 14.07 5.40
C CYS A 186 8.63 13.94 4.71
N ARG A 187 9.44 15.00 4.69
CA ARG A 187 10.82 14.96 4.16
C ARG A 187 11.69 13.96 4.92
N GLN A 188 11.65 13.96 6.24
CA GLN A 188 12.32 12.98 7.07
C GLN A 188 11.70 11.58 6.91
N GLY A 189 10.38 11.51 6.85
CA GLY A 189 9.63 10.27 6.63
C GLY A 189 9.99 9.56 5.33
N VAL A 190 10.28 10.30 4.25
CA VAL A 190 10.76 9.73 2.98
C VAL A 190 12.07 8.96 3.19
N VAL A 191 13.02 9.54 3.94
CA VAL A 191 14.30 8.89 4.23
C VAL A 191 14.09 7.63 5.10
N GLU A 192 13.27 7.72 6.15
CA GLU A 192 13.01 6.57 7.03
C GLU A 192 12.27 5.44 6.30
N VAL A 193 11.27 5.74 5.48
CA VAL A 193 10.58 4.71 4.67
C VAL A 193 11.56 4.06 3.68
N ALA A 194 12.46 4.81 3.06
CA ALA A 194 13.48 4.25 2.18
C ALA A 194 14.40 3.29 2.94
N LYS A 195 14.91 3.69 4.11
CA LYS A 195 15.75 2.83 4.97
C LYS A 195 15.06 1.53 5.33
N ILE A 196 13.78 1.61 5.72
CA ILE A 196 13.00 0.42 6.09
C ILE A 196 12.84 -0.51 4.88
N ILE A 197 12.48 0.01 3.70
CA ILE A 197 12.31 -0.82 2.50
C ILE A 197 13.63 -1.51 2.12
N TYR A 198 14.75 -0.80 2.14
CA TYR A 198 16.06 -1.40 1.87
C TYR A 198 16.44 -2.46 2.91
N GLY A 199 16.15 -2.21 4.20
CA GLY A 199 16.45 -3.14 5.29
C GLY A 199 15.60 -4.40 5.31
N VAL A 200 14.37 -4.37 4.76
CA VAL A 200 13.48 -5.54 4.71
C VAL A 200 13.54 -6.29 3.37
N HIS A 201 14.26 -5.76 2.39
CA HIS A 201 14.45 -6.41 1.10
C HIS A 201 15.26 -7.72 1.25
N ASP A 202 14.75 -8.80 0.66
CA ASP A 202 15.39 -10.12 0.72
C ASP A 202 16.21 -10.36 -0.56
N GLU A 203 17.48 -9.96 -0.54
CA GLU A 203 18.41 -10.13 -1.68
C GLU A 203 18.66 -11.59 -2.09
N ALA A 204 18.42 -12.53 -1.16
CA ALA A 204 18.58 -13.95 -1.47
C ALA A 204 17.47 -14.48 -2.38
N LYS A 205 16.28 -13.88 -2.30
CA LYS A 205 15.11 -14.26 -3.11
C LYS A 205 14.89 -13.38 -4.33
N ASP A 206 15.10 -12.08 -4.17
CA ASP A 206 14.80 -11.06 -5.18
C ASP A 206 16.06 -10.19 -5.41
N LYS A 207 16.69 -10.33 -6.58
CA LYS A 207 18.01 -9.71 -6.83
C LYS A 207 18.01 -8.18 -6.86
N ASP A 208 16.98 -7.59 -7.48
CA ASP A 208 16.92 -6.16 -7.68
C ASP A 208 15.48 -5.65 -7.48
N PHE A 209 15.33 -4.43 -6.99
CA PHE A 209 14.06 -3.73 -6.92
C PHE A 209 14.22 -2.25 -7.26
N GLU A 210 13.12 -1.62 -7.62
CA GLU A 210 13.02 -0.18 -7.83
C GLU A 210 12.19 0.44 -6.71
N LEU A 211 12.73 1.43 -6.01
CA LEU A 211 11.99 2.18 -4.99
C LEU A 211 11.12 3.23 -5.67
N GLU A 212 9.80 3.14 -5.46
CA GLU A 212 8.82 4.14 -5.85
C GLU A 212 8.24 4.80 -4.62
N MET A 213 8.22 6.14 -4.58
CA MET A 213 7.70 6.89 -3.43
C MET A 213 6.82 8.05 -3.84
N SER A 214 5.82 8.31 -3.01
CA SER A 214 4.93 9.46 -3.13
C SER A 214 4.62 10.07 -1.78
N TRP A 215 4.13 11.30 -1.82
CA TRP A 215 3.67 12.00 -0.64
C TRP A 215 2.43 12.86 -0.93
N VAL A 216 1.74 13.25 0.13
CA VAL A 216 0.73 14.28 0.17
C VAL A 216 0.93 15.05 1.47
N CYS A 217 1.46 16.26 1.39
CA CYS A 217 1.91 17.03 2.56
C CYS A 217 1.83 18.54 2.31
N ASP A 218 2.16 19.31 3.31
CA ASP A 218 2.16 20.78 3.19
C ASP A 218 3.15 21.24 2.11
N GLU A 219 4.34 20.61 1.97
CA GLU A 219 5.31 20.92 0.90
C GLU A 219 4.76 20.66 -0.51
N SER A 220 3.86 19.71 -0.69
CA SER A 220 3.19 19.41 -1.97
C SER A 220 1.88 20.21 -2.15
N ASN A 221 1.64 21.25 -1.34
CA ASN A 221 0.37 21.97 -1.29
C ASN A 221 -0.83 21.05 -1.06
N ARG A 222 -0.63 20.02 -0.22
CA ARG A 222 -1.62 18.97 0.08
C ARG A 222 -2.13 18.19 -1.13
N GLN A 223 -1.30 18.13 -2.18
CA GLN A 223 -1.55 17.37 -3.38
C GLN A 223 -0.72 16.08 -3.37
N HIS A 224 -1.35 14.98 -3.80
CA HIS A 224 -0.63 13.73 -3.97
C HIS A 224 0.30 13.83 -5.18
N GLN A 225 1.59 13.65 -4.96
CA GLN A 225 2.65 13.75 -5.95
C GLN A 225 3.70 12.67 -5.73
N LYS A 226 4.44 12.35 -6.78
CA LYS A 226 5.71 11.64 -6.65
C LYS A 226 6.66 12.49 -5.79
N VAL A 227 7.43 11.83 -4.94
CA VAL A 227 8.52 12.50 -4.20
C VAL A 227 9.50 13.09 -5.20
N PRO A 228 9.99 14.35 -5.00
CA PRO A 228 10.99 14.97 -5.88
C PRO A 228 12.21 14.07 -6.07
N ASP A 229 12.73 14.02 -7.30
CA ASP A 229 13.80 13.09 -7.66
C ASP A 229 15.09 13.33 -6.84
N GLU A 230 15.39 14.57 -6.49
CA GLU A 230 16.55 14.92 -5.63
C GLU A 230 16.40 14.29 -4.24
N LEU A 231 15.24 14.45 -3.61
CA LEU A 231 14.96 13.85 -2.30
C LEU A 231 14.93 12.31 -2.37
N LEU A 232 14.42 11.76 -3.45
CA LEU A 232 14.43 10.30 -3.65
C LEU A 232 15.87 9.76 -3.78
N HIS A 233 16.77 10.49 -4.46
CA HIS A 233 18.17 10.12 -4.54
C HIS A 233 18.89 10.21 -3.19
N GLU A 234 18.64 11.28 -2.44
CA GLU A 234 19.14 11.45 -1.07
C GLU A 234 18.67 10.29 -0.15
N ALA A 235 17.38 9.97 -0.19
CA ALA A 235 16.81 8.88 0.59
C ALA A 235 17.42 7.51 0.22
N LYS A 236 17.63 7.23 -1.07
CA LYS A 236 18.30 6.01 -1.53
C LYS A 236 19.75 5.92 -1.06
N ALA A 237 20.48 7.03 -1.09
CA ALA A 237 21.86 7.09 -0.62
C ALA A 237 21.93 6.83 0.91
N ALA A 238 21.06 7.49 1.68
CA ALA A 238 20.98 7.29 3.12
C ALA A 238 20.58 5.85 3.50
N ALA A 239 19.68 5.23 2.72
CA ALA A 239 19.27 3.84 2.95
C ALA A 239 20.41 2.85 2.69
N LYS A 240 21.19 3.05 1.64
CA LYS A 240 22.37 2.21 1.33
C LYS A 240 23.46 2.33 2.39
N ALA A 241 23.75 3.57 2.82
CA ALA A 241 24.74 3.80 3.87
C ALA A 241 24.34 3.11 5.19
N ALA A 242 23.04 3.18 5.57
CA ALA A 242 22.55 2.50 6.74
C ALA A 242 22.66 0.97 6.66
N LEU A 243 22.51 0.36 5.46
CA LEU A 243 22.73 -1.07 5.26
C LEU A 243 24.20 -1.45 5.43
N GLU A 244 25.11 -0.68 4.84
CA GLU A 244 26.56 -0.93 4.95
C GLU A 244 27.05 -0.85 6.40
N GLU A 245 26.48 0.05 7.22
CA GLU A 245 26.75 0.13 8.65
C GLU A 245 26.26 -1.11 9.42
N MET A 246 25.07 -1.63 9.06
CA MET A 246 24.51 -2.84 9.69
C MET A 246 25.29 -4.13 9.36
N ASP A 247 25.88 -4.20 8.16
CA ASP A 247 26.67 -5.37 7.73
C ASP A 247 28.12 -5.33 8.30
N ALA A 248 28.56 -4.19 8.84
CA ALA A 248 29.89 -3.99 9.40
C ALA A 248 29.99 -4.31 10.91
N ASP A 249 28.86 -4.39 11.61
CA ASP A 249 28.73 -4.74 13.04
C ASP A 249 28.42 -6.25 13.21
#